data_d0d65d20531764038b3bfa00aea5387d
#
_entry.id   d0d65d20531764038b3bfa00aea5387d
#
_cell.length_a   1.000
_cell.length_b   1.000
_cell.length_c   1.000
_cell.angle_alpha   90.00
_cell.angle_beta   90.00
_cell.angle_gamma   90.00
#
_symmetry.space_group_name_H-M   'P 1'
#
loop_
_entity.id
_entity.type
_entity.pdbx_description
1 polymer ?
#
loop_
_entity_poly.entity_id
_entity_poly.type
_entity_poly.pdbx_seq_one_letter_code
_entity_poly.pdbx_strand_id
1 'polypeptide(L)'
;MSTAEAPSPISGARAKGNTAVKSALVEAAGEMLAEVGPKRLSVRDVAERAGVNHGQVHHYFGGKRGLLEAAMHALAKQHFDESLESAGGAAVPAPLALIEHRTYFRAVSQCVMDGDIDLVMTVDRDDEVSVPLRVLHHLREANPQSDDLDLRAGFAAAAAMQLGWVAFEELLLVLAEVEPGEEAEFQNRVKTAMSQMLGIATN
;
A
#
# COMPACT_ATOMS: atom_id res chain seq x y z
N MET A 1 30.61 42.73 29.30
CA MET A 1 30.93 41.28 29.23
C MET A 1 29.61 40.56 29.20
N SER A 2 29.14 40.20 28.01
CA SER A 2 27.88 39.49 27.79
C SER A 2 28.21 38.03 27.55
N THR A 3 27.78 37.15 28.46
CA THR A 3 27.94 35.72 28.36
C THR A 3 26.84 35.18 27.41
N ALA A 4 27.25 34.77 26.24
CA ALA A 4 26.39 34.03 25.32
C ALA A 4 26.14 32.60 25.86
N GLU A 5 24.89 32.30 26.15
CA GLU A 5 24.41 31.00 26.57
C GLU A 5 24.38 30.04 25.35
N ALA A 6 25.14 28.97 25.43
CA ALA A 6 25.20 27.95 24.38
C ALA A 6 23.88 27.16 24.32
N PRO A 7 23.33 26.82 23.12
CA PRO A 7 22.09 26.09 23.02
C PRO A 7 22.27 24.65 23.51
N SER A 8 21.35 24.21 24.39
CA SER A 8 21.34 22.91 25.04
C SER A 8 21.16 21.76 24.00
N PRO A 9 21.96 20.68 24.09
CA PRO A 9 21.93 19.55 23.13
C PRO A 9 20.72 18.60 23.28
N ILE A 10 19.74 18.92 24.12
CA ILE A 10 18.62 18.03 24.48
C ILE A 10 17.52 18.00 23.40
N SER A 11 17.44 19.00 22.52
CA SER A 11 16.38 19.10 21.51
C SER A 11 16.51 18.06 20.38
N GLY A 12 17.72 17.80 19.90
CA GLY A 12 17.95 16.91 18.75
C GLY A 12 17.79 15.41 19.05
N ALA A 13 18.19 14.96 20.24
CA ALA A 13 18.06 13.56 20.65
C ALA A 13 16.59 13.20 20.94
N ARG A 14 15.82 14.12 21.52
CA ARG A 14 14.39 13.93 21.79
C ARG A 14 13.56 13.94 20.50
N ALA A 15 13.90 14.78 19.53
CA ALA A 15 13.27 14.81 18.21
C ALA A 15 13.52 13.52 17.43
N LYS A 16 14.76 12.98 17.42
CA LYS A 16 15.10 11.69 16.81
C LYS A 16 14.36 10.52 17.49
N GLY A 17 14.24 10.52 18.82
CA GLY A 17 13.47 9.52 19.55
C GLY A 17 11.97 9.55 19.21
N ASN A 18 11.39 10.74 19.07
CA ASN A 18 9.98 10.91 18.72
C ASN A 18 9.67 10.42 17.28
N THR A 19 10.56 10.70 16.34
CA THR A 19 10.41 10.23 14.95
C THR A 19 10.52 8.70 14.88
N ALA A 20 11.47 8.09 15.58
CA ALA A 20 11.63 6.64 15.62
C ALA A 20 10.40 5.94 16.22
N VAL A 21 9.82 6.48 17.31
CA VAL A 21 8.59 5.95 17.92
C VAL A 21 7.40 6.04 16.95
N LYS A 22 7.23 7.18 16.28
CA LYS A 22 6.17 7.33 15.27
C LYS A 22 6.31 6.34 14.14
N SER A 23 7.52 6.19 13.57
CA SER A 23 7.79 5.24 12.48
C SER A 23 7.50 3.82 12.90
N ALA A 24 7.96 3.38 14.07
CA ALA A 24 7.72 2.03 14.58
C ALA A 24 6.21 1.73 14.76
N LEU A 25 5.43 2.72 15.25
CA LEU A 25 3.97 2.58 15.38
C LEU A 25 3.27 2.48 14.02
N VAL A 26 3.68 3.29 13.05
CA VAL A 26 3.12 3.28 11.69
C VAL A 26 3.43 1.98 10.97
N GLU A 27 4.66 1.49 11.06
CA GLU A 27 5.11 0.23 10.49
C GLU A 27 4.32 -0.96 11.08
N ALA A 28 4.30 -1.09 12.41
CA ALA A 28 3.54 -2.13 13.11
C ALA A 28 2.04 -2.09 12.77
N ALA A 29 1.45 -0.89 12.66
CA ALA A 29 0.05 -0.74 12.28
C ALA A 29 -0.20 -1.17 10.83
N GLY A 30 0.70 -0.87 9.91
CA GLY A 30 0.61 -1.26 8.50
C GLY A 30 0.65 -2.79 8.33
N GLU A 31 1.59 -3.46 8.99
CA GLU A 31 1.68 -4.92 9.03
C GLU A 31 0.38 -5.54 9.59
N MET A 32 -0.09 -5.05 10.73
CA MET A 32 -1.30 -5.57 11.35
C MET A 32 -2.57 -5.29 10.55
N LEU A 33 -2.64 -4.15 9.82
CA LEU A 33 -3.73 -3.91 8.86
C LEU A 33 -3.78 -5.01 7.80
N ALA A 34 -2.63 -5.40 7.27
CA ALA A 34 -2.53 -6.47 6.26
C ALA A 34 -2.84 -7.86 6.83
N GLU A 35 -2.51 -8.11 8.11
CA GLU A 35 -2.71 -9.41 8.75
C GLU A 35 -4.15 -9.63 9.22
N VAL A 36 -4.71 -8.66 9.94
CA VAL A 36 -5.97 -8.85 10.68
C VAL A 36 -7.08 -7.85 10.34
N GLY A 37 -6.77 -6.80 9.59
CA GLY A 37 -7.71 -5.76 9.21
C GLY A 37 -8.02 -4.75 10.33
N PRO A 38 -8.71 -3.63 9.97
CA PRO A 38 -8.94 -2.51 10.88
C PRO A 38 -9.86 -2.86 12.05
N LYS A 39 -10.82 -3.78 11.89
CA LYS A 39 -11.75 -4.13 12.97
C LYS A 39 -11.04 -4.85 14.11
N ARG A 40 -10.23 -5.86 13.81
CA ARG A 40 -9.57 -6.72 14.82
C ARG A 40 -8.31 -6.09 15.41
N LEU A 41 -7.67 -5.14 14.71
CA LEU A 41 -6.50 -4.44 15.19
C LEU A 41 -6.81 -3.60 16.43
N SER A 42 -6.04 -3.77 17.51
CA SER A 42 -6.10 -2.93 18.69
C SER A 42 -4.85 -2.04 18.84
N VAL A 43 -5.05 -0.85 19.42
CA VAL A 43 -3.95 0.10 19.72
C VAL A 43 -2.90 -0.51 20.64
N ARG A 44 -3.35 -1.40 21.56
CA ARG A 44 -2.46 -2.07 22.53
C ARG A 44 -1.54 -3.05 21.81
N ASP A 45 -2.09 -3.84 20.90
CA ASP A 45 -1.32 -4.87 20.17
C ASP A 45 -0.31 -4.21 19.23
N VAL A 46 -0.69 -3.09 18.57
CA VAL A 46 0.23 -2.30 17.75
C VAL A 46 1.38 -1.75 18.60
N ALA A 47 1.08 -1.16 19.76
CA ALA A 47 2.11 -0.61 20.65
C ALA A 47 3.05 -1.70 21.19
N GLU A 48 2.52 -2.89 21.51
CA GLU A 48 3.29 -4.06 21.91
C GLU A 48 4.22 -4.52 20.79
N ARG A 49 3.72 -4.66 19.56
CA ARG A 49 4.53 -5.01 18.37
C ARG A 49 5.62 -3.98 18.10
N ALA A 50 5.30 -2.69 18.23
CA ALA A 50 6.25 -1.60 18.05
C ALA A 50 7.26 -1.45 19.20
N GLY A 51 7.10 -2.18 20.32
CA GLY A 51 7.95 -2.07 21.50
C GLY A 51 7.83 -0.72 22.24
N VAL A 52 6.64 -0.08 22.17
CA VAL A 52 6.41 1.25 22.77
C VAL A 52 5.19 1.26 23.69
N ASN A 53 5.07 2.30 24.51
CA ASN A 53 3.90 2.46 25.38
C ASN A 53 2.67 2.86 24.55
N HIS A 54 1.52 2.19 24.79
CA HIS A 54 0.26 2.44 24.07
C HIS A 54 -0.26 3.88 24.20
N GLY A 55 0.10 4.62 25.26
CA GLY A 55 -0.23 6.03 25.43
C GLY A 55 0.40 6.92 24.34
N GLN A 56 1.48 6.46 23.69
CA GLN A 56 2.12 7.18 22.59
C GLN A 56 1.22 7.29 21.36
N VAL A 57 0.33 6.30 21.14
CA VAL A 57 -0.62 6.35 20.02
C VAL A 57 -1.57 7.52 20.15
N HIS A 58 -2.16 7.73 21.33
CA HIS A 58 -3.00 8.90 21.57
C HIS A 58 -2.23 10.21 21.45
N HIS A 59 -0.99 10.24 21.95
CA HIS A 59 -0.14 11.42 21.89
C HIS A 59 0.22 11.83 20.45
N TYR A 60 0.57 10.87 19.57
CA TYR A 60 1.07 11.18 18.23
C TYR A 60 -0.02 11.18 17.15
N PHE A 61 -1.07 10.38 17.32
CA PHE A 61 -2.06 10.12 16.27
C PHE A 61 -3.51 10.45 16.69
N GLY A 62 -3.73 10.89 17.94
CA GLY A 62 -5.07 11.17 18.44
C GLY A 62 -5.93 9.92 18.69
N GLY A 63 -5.40 8.73 18.44
CA GLY A 63 -6.08 7.47 18.66
C GLY A 63 -5.94 6.48 17.52
N LYS A 64 -6.77 5.42 17.54
CA LYS A 64 -6.72 4.32 16.57
C LYS A 64 -6.89 4.82 15.13
N ARG A 65 -7.91 5.66 14.86
CA ARG A 65 -8.22 6.12 13.49
C ARG A 65 -7.04 6.86 12.86
N GLY A 66 -6.48 7.86 13.54
CA GLY A 66 -5.33 8.61 13.02
C GLY A 66 -4.07 7.77 12.83
N LEU A 67 -3.87 6.73 13.68
CA LEU A 67 -2.78 5.76 13.48
C LEU A 67 -3.00 4.94 12.20
N LEU A 68 -4.23 4.44 11.96
CA LEU A 68 -4.54 3.66 10.77
C LEU A 68 -4.44 4.48 9.48
N GLU A 69 -4.87 5.75 9.51
CA GLU A 69 -4.71 6.69 8.39
C GLU A 69 -3.23 6.93 8.07
N ALA A 70 -2.40 7.16 9.09
CA ALA A 70 -0.96 7.31 8.93
C ALA A 70 -0.30 6.03 8.38
N ALA A 71 -0.75 4.85 8.81
CA ALA A 71 -0.25 3.57 8.32
C ALA A 71 -0.64 3.32 6.86
N MET A 72 -1.90 3.55 6.48
CA MET A 72 -2.35 3.45 5.09
C MET A 72 -1.61 4.41 4.17
N HIS A 73 -1.40 5.65 4.61
CA HIS A 73 -0.64 6.64 3.84
C HIS A 73 0.82 6.20 3.64
N ALA A 74 1.47 5.66 4.68
CA ALA A 74 2.84 5.16 4.58
C ALA A 74 2.95 3.96 3.61
N LEU A 75 2.01 3.00 3.68
CA LEU A 75 1.94 1.86 2.77
C LEU A 75 1.70 2.30 1.32
N ALA A 76 0.79 3.25 1.10
CA ALA A 76 0.51 3.77 -0.23
C ALA A 76 1.69 4.54 -0.80
N LYS A 77 2.36 5.35 0.01
CA LYS A 77 3.57 6.06 -0.42
C LYS A 77 4.68 5.11 -0.80
N GLN A 78 4.94 4.09 0.02
CA GLN A 78 5.92 3.05 -0.31
C GLN A 78 5.55 2.37 -1.63
N HIS A 79 4.30 1.94 -1.77
CA HIS A 79 3.78 1.34 -3.00
C HIS A 79 3.94 2.26 -4.21
N PHE A 80 3.68 3.56 -4.06
CA PHE A 80 3.86 4.55 -5.11
C PHE A 80 5.33 4.69 -5.52
N ASP A 81 6.24 4.89 -4.56
CA ASP A 81 7.68 5.05 -4.80
C ASP A 81 8.24 3.81 -5.55
N GLU A 82 7.93 2.60 -5.07
CA GLU A 82 8.36 1.34 -5.66
C GLU A 82 7.72 1.09 -7.04
N SER A 83 6.48 1.56 -7.26
CA SER A 83 5.84 1.49 -8.59
C SER A 83 6.53 2.37 -9.63
N LEU A 84 7.03 3.53 -9.22
CA LEU A 84 7.81 4.42 -10.09
C LEU A 84 9.16 3.78 -10.47
N GLU A 85 9.83 3.17 -9.50
CA GLU A 85 11.10 2.45 -9.74
C GLU A 85 10.87 1.26 -10.70
N SER A 86 9.86 0.45 -10.45
CA SER A 86 9.52 -0.72 -11.28
C SER A 86 9.06 -0.36 -12.69
N ALA A 87 8.46 0.82 -12.86
CA ALA A 87 8.02 1.30 -14.17
C ALA A 87 9.19 1.63 -15.12
N GLY A 88 10.42 1.85 -14.61
CA GLY A 88 11.61 2.10 -15.41
C GLY A 88 11.45 3.26 -16.40
N GLY A 89 10.63 4.27 -16.05
CA GLY A 89 10.28 5.41 -16.93
C GLY A 89 8.98 5.23 -17.73
N ALA A 90 8.28 4.08 -17.63
CA ALA A 90 6.93 3.94 -18.17
C ALA A 90 5.93 4.73 -17.30
N ALA A 91 4.84 5.22 -17.93
CA ALA A 91 3.83 5.99 -17.22
C ALA A 91 3.03 5.15 -16.24
N VAL A 92 2.95 3.84 -16.48
CA VAL A 92 2.19 2.87 -15.67
C VAL A 92 3.04 1.62 -15.49
N PRO A 93 3.12 1.05 -14.28
CA PRO A 93 3.81 -0.22 -14.06
C PRO A 93 3.10 -1.37 -14.79
N ALA A 94 3.87 -2.38 -15.17
CA ALA A 94 3.30 -3.59 -15.77
C ALA A 94 2.30 -4.25 -14.82
N PRO A 95 1.26 -4.95 -15.35
CA PRO A 95 0.31 -5.70 -14.52
C PRO A 95 1.05 -6.68 -13.62
N LEU A 96 0.64 -6.72 -12.35
CA LEU A 96 1.27 -7.55 -11.31
C LEU A 96 2.79 -7.28 -11.06
N ALA A 97 3.38 -6.21 -11.62
CA ALA A 97 4.73 -5.79 -11.23
C ALA A 97 4.82 -5.51 -9.72
N LEU A 98 3.67 -5.24 -9.11
CA LEU A 98 3.51 -4.86 -7.71
C LEU A 98 3.05 -6.02 -6.81
N ILE A 99 3.08 -7.26 -7.29
CA ILE A 99 2.79 -8.45 -6.46
C ILE A 99 3.75 -8.51 -5.24
N GLU A 100 4.93 -7.96 -5.36
CA GLU A 100 5.91 -7.92 -4.28
C GLU A 100 5.45 -7.00 -3.13
N HIS A 101 4.55 -6.05 -3.38
CA HIS A 101 3.98 -5.12 -2.38
C HIS A 101 2.74 -5.69 -1.66
N ARG A 102 2.79 -6.95 -1.29
CA ARG A 102 1.68 -7.71 -0.69
C ARG A 102 1.05 -7.00 0.51
N THR A 103 1.86 -6.33 1.33
CA THR A 103 1.37 -5.67 2.55
C THR A 103 0.35 -4.57 2.23
N TYR A 104 0.62 -3.71 1.25
CA TYR A 104 -0.33 -2.66 0.83
C TYR A 104 -1.64 -3.27 0.31
N PHE A 105 -1.57 -4.19 -0.66
CA PHE A 105 -2.77 -4.80 -1.24
C PHE A 105 -3.58 -5.62 -0.23
N ARG A 106 -2.92 -6.34 0.68
CA ARG A 106 -3.59 -7.05 1.77
C ARG A 106 -4.28 -6.08 2.72
N ALA A 107 -3.62 -4.97 3.10
CA ALA A 107 -4.23 -3.94 3.94
C ALA A 107 -5.47 -3.33 3.27
N VAL A 108 -5.39 -2.97 1.98
CA VAL A 108 -6.54 -2.49 1.19
C VAL A 108 -7.67 -3.52 1.20
N SER A 109 -7.37 -4.79 0.88
CA SER A 109 -8.37 -5.86 0.84
C SER A 109 -9.04 -6.06 2.20
N GLN A 110 -8.29 -6.08 3.30
CA GLN A 110 -8.82 -6.21 4.65
C GLN A 110 -9.71 -5.01 5.04
N CYS A 111 -9.31 -3.79 4.69
CA CYS A 111 -10.12 -2.60 4.94
C CYS A 111 -11.46 -2.67 4.20
N VAL A 112 -11.45 -3.05 2.92
CA VAL A 112 -12.68 -3.18 2.11
C VAL A 112 -13.57 -4.30 2.65
N MET A 113 -13.03 -5.47 2.98
CA MET A 113 -13.78 -6.60 3.55
C MET A 113 -14.38 -6.27 4.93
N ASP A 114 -13.69 -5.47 5.71
CA ASP A 114 -14.20 -4.95 6.99
C ASP A 114 -15.23 -3.82 6.82
N GLY A 115 -15.47 -3.33 5.59
CA GLY A 115 -16.40 -2.24 5.28
C GLY A 115 -15.84 -0.84 5.60
N ASP A 116 -14.53 -0.70 5.79
CA ASP A 116 -13.86 0.59 6.03
C ASP A 116 -13.20 1.13 4.75
N ILE A 117 -14.01 1.31 3.70
CA ILE A 117 -13.56 1.89 2.42
C ILE A 117 -13.02 3.30 2.64
N ASP A 118 -13.58 4.06 3.58
CA ASP A 118 -13.15 5.43 3.87
C ASP A 118 -11.67 5.49 4.30
N LEU A 119 -11.17 4.45 4.96
CA LEU A 119 -9.75 4.37 5.32
C LEU A 119 -8.85 4.25 4.08
N VAL A 120 -9.26 3.48 3.09
CA VAL A 120 -8.54 3.35 1.82
C VAL A 120 -8.60 4.67 1.05
N MET A 121 -9.79 5.28 0.97
CA MET A 121 -10.02 6.51 0.22
C MET A 121 -9.34 7.75 0.84
N THR A 122 -8.85 7.69 2.08
CA THR A 122 -8.04 8.79 2.63
C THR A 122 -6.74 8.99 1.84
N VAL A 123 -6.19 7.93 1.29
CA VAL A 123 -4.97 7.95 0.47
C VAL A 123 -5.26 8.42 -0.96
N ASP A 124 -6.36 7.94 -1.55
CA ASP A 124 -6.74 8.26 -2.94
C ASP A 124 -7.17 9.73 -3.13
N ARG A 125 -7.35 10.48 -2.05
CA ARG A 125 -7.57 11.93 -2.12
C ARG A 125 -6.27 12.72 -2.29
N ASP A 126 -5.12 12.06 -2.17
CA ASP A 126 -3.80 12.63 -2.38
C ASP A 126 -3.26 12.14 -3.74
N ASP A 127 -3.44 12.98 -4.79
CA ASP A 127 -3.01 12.68 -6.16
C ASP A 127 -1.48 12.40 -6.26
N GLU A 128 -0.72 12.81 -5.24
CA GLU A 128 0.73 12.63 -5.23
C GLU A 128 1.15 11.19 -4.89
N VAL A 129 0.27 10.39 -4.27
CA VAL A 129 0.59 9.02 -3.81
C VAL A 129 -0.39 7.95 -4.33
N SER A 130 -1.40 8.31 -5.12
CA SER A 130 -2.38 7.37 -5.66
C SER A 130 -1.94 6.78 -7.00
N VAL A 131 -1.42 5.55 -6.99
CA VAL A 131 -1.15 4.78 -8.23
C VAL A 131 -2.43 4.57 -9.06
N PRO A 132 -3.58 4.16 -8.47
CA PRO A 132 -4.82 3.98 -9.23
C PRO A 132 -5.27 5.20 -10.01
N LEU A 133 -5.29 6.37 -9.38
CA LEU A 133 -5.68 7.62 -10.06
C LEU A 133 -4.72 7.98 -11.19
N ARG A 134 -3.42 7.83 -10.96
CA ARG A 134 -2.40 8.06 -11.98
C ARG A 134 -2.56 7.15 -13.19
N VAL A 135 -2.84 5.86 -12.97
CA VAL A 135 -3.12 4.89 -14.04
C VAL A 135 -4.35 5.32 -14.83
N LEU A 136 -5.45 5.68 -14.16
CA LEU A 136 -6.68 6.09 -14.82
C LEU A 136 -6.50 7.38 -15.63
N HIS A 137 -5.78 8.38 -15.11
CA HIS A 137 -5.46 9.60 -15.83
C HIS A 137 -4.64 9.30 -17.09
N HIS A 138 -3.60 8.48 -16.96
CA HIS A 138 -2.78 8.07 -18.10
C HIS A 138 -3.60 7.33 -19.18
N LEU A 139 -4.50 6.42 -18.77
CA LEU A 139 -5.37 5.72 -19.72
C LEU A 139 -6.26 6.68 -20.51
N ARG A 140 -6.79 7.71 -19.86
CA ARG A 140 -7.59 8.77 -20.54
C ARG A 140 -6.78 9.57 -21.52
N GLU A 141 -5.57 9.99 -21.13
CA GLU A 141 -4.66 10.76 -22.00
C GLU A 141 -4.18 9.94 -23.20
N ALA A 142 -3.87 8.66 -23.01
CA ALA A 142 -3.43 7.77 -24.07
C ALA A 142 -4.55 7.37 -25.05
N ASN A 143 -5.83 7.46 -24.63
CA ASN A 143 -6.98 6.99 -25.40
C ASN A 143 -8.08 8.06 -25.50
N PRO A 144 -7.80 9.25 -26.07
CA PRO A 144 -8.74 10.38 -26.05
C PRO A 144 -10.02 10.18 -26.88
N GLN A 145 -10.06 9.14 -27.72
CA GLN A 145 -11.20 8.79 -28.55
C GLN A 145 -12.02 7.62 -28.01
N SER A 146 -11.58 6.99 -26.91
CA SER A 146 -12.28 5.88 -26.28
C SER A 146 -13.43 6.38 -25.40
N ASP A 147 -14.47 5.57 -25.25
CA ASP A 147 -15.51 5.84 -24.27
C ASP A 147 -14.95 5.82 -22.84
N ASP A 148 -15.23 6.84 -22.03
CA ASP A 148 -14.69 6.96 -20.66
C ASP A 148 -15.21 5.86 -19.75
N LEU A 149 -16.43 5.36 -19.97
CA LEU A 149 -16.97 4.27 -19.18
C LEU A 149 -16.25 2.96 -19.47
N ASP A 150 -15.90 2.70 -20.74
CA ASP A 150 -15.14 1.53 -21.14
C ASP A 150 -13.71 1.55 -20.54
N LEU A 151 -13.04 2.71 -20.54
CA LEU A 151 -11.74 2.88 -19.90
C LEU A 151 -11.81 2.60 -18.38
N ARG A 152 -12.84 3.12 -17.71
CA ARG A 152 -13.04 2.88 -16.28
C ARG A 152 -13.38 1.43 -15.96
N ALA A 153 -14.17 0.78 -16.82
CA ALA A 153 -14.50 -0.63 -16.69
C ALA A 153 -13.25 -1.52 -16.86
N GLY A 154 -12.43 -1.22 -17.87
CA GLY A 154 -11.15 -1.91 -18.08
C GLY A 154 -10.19 -1.73 -16.90
N PHE A 155 -10.06 -0.50 -16.41
CA PHE A 155 -9.28 -0.21 -15.20
C PHE A 155 -9.79 -0.99 -13.98
N ALA A 156 -11.10 -1.00 -13.74
CA ALA A 156 -11.69 -1.73 -12.60
C ALA A 156 -11.47 -3.24 -12.72
N ALA A 157 -11.57 -3.81 -13.93
CA ALA A 157 -11.26 -5.22 -14.17
C ALA A 157 -9.80 -5.55 -13.88
N ALA A 158 -8.86 -4.71 -14.35
CA ALA A 158 -7.44 -4.88 -14.08
C ALA A 158 -7.13 -4.81 -12.58
N ALA A 159 -7.69 -3.85 -11.87
CA ALA A 159 -7.55 -3.72 -10.42
C ALA A 159 -8.12 -4.94 -9.67
N ALA A 160 -9.30 -5.43 -10.08
CA ALA A 160 -9.93 -6.61 -9.50
C ALA A 160 -9.07 -7.87 -9.67
N MET A 161 -8.44 -8.06 -10.84
CA MET A 161 -7.53 -9.19 -11.09
C MET A 161 -6.31 -9.14 -10.17
N GLN A 162 -5.69 -7.96 -9.99
CA GLN A 162 -4.52 -7.78 -9.12
C GLN A 162 -4.86 -8.00 -7.65
N LEU A 163 -5.93 -7.36 -7.16
CA LEU A 163 -6.40 -7.53 -5.78
C LEU A 163 -6.81 -8.97 -5.49
N GLY A 164 -7.52 -9.60 -6.45
CA GLY A 164 -7.92 -11.00 -6.35
C GLY A 164 -6.71 -11.94 -6.29
N TRP A 165 -5.69 -11.71 -7.10
CA TRP A 165 -4.46 -12.51 -7.05
C TRP A 165 -3.81 -12.41 -5.67
N VAL A 166 -3.55 -11.20 -5.16
CA VAL A 166 -2.89 -11.01 -3.87
C VAL A 166 -3.71 -11.59 -2.69
N ALA A 167 -5.04 -11.49 -2.77
CA ALA A 167 -5.93 -12.00 -1.72
C ALA A 167 -6.05 -13.53 -1.72
N PHE A 168 -6.01 -14.17 -2.88
CA PHE A 168 -6.34 -15.59 -3.05
C PHE A 168 -5.20 -16.42 -3.63
N GLU A 169 -3.98 -15.92 -3.72
CA GLU A 169 -2.85 -16.59 -4.37
C GLU A 169 -2.66 -18.03 -3.88
N GLU A 170 -2.61 -18.25 -2.56
CA GLU A 170 -2.44 -19.59 -1.99
C GLU A 170 -3.54 -20.57 -2.46
N LEU A 171 -4.80 -20.10 -2.49
CA LEU A 171 -5.91 -20.88 -3.01
C LEU A 171 -5.77 -21.13 -4.51
N LEU A 172 -5.37 -20.10 -5.27
CA LEU A 172 -5.22 -20.21 -6.73
C LEU A 172 -4.09 -21.15 -7.12
N LEU A 173 -2.99 -21.18 -6.39
CA LEU A 173 -1.90 -22.15 -6.58
C LEU A 173 -2.39 -23.59 -6.38
N VAL A 174 -3.17 -23.84 -5.32
CA VAL A 174 -3.77 -25.16 -5.06
C VAL A 174 -4.77 -25.55 -6.15
N LEU A 175 -5.68 -24.64 -6.53
CA LEU A 175 -6.68 -24.91 -7.58
C LEU A 175 -6.07 -25.14 -8.96
N ALA A 176 -4.92 -24.54 -9.23
CA ALA A 176 -4.16 -24.72 -10.47
C ALA A 176 -3.19 -25.91 -10.43
N GLU A 177 -3.21 -26.70 -9.34
CA GLU A 177 -2.35 -27.87 -9.13
C GLU A 177 -0.85 -27.56 -9.33
N VAL A 178 -0.40 -26.39 -8.82
CA VAL A 178 0.99 -25.95 -8.93
C VAL A 178 1.87 -26.76 -7.99
N GLU A 179 2.88 -27.42 -8.53
CA GLU A 179 3.79 -28.26 -7.76
C GLU A 179 4.82 -27.42 -6.98
N PRO A 180 5.33 -27.94 -5.84
CA PRO A 180 6.37 -27.25 -5.08
C PRO A 180 7.61 -26.95 -5.93
N GLY A 181 7.98 -25.68 -6.02
CA GLY A 181 9.12 -25.18 -6.80
C GLY A 181 8.75 -24.58 -8.17
N GLU A 182 7.49 -24.69 -8.61
CA GLU A 182 7.01 -24.08 -9.85
C GLU A 182 6.41 -22.69 -9.66
N GLU A 183 6.24 -22.23 -8.42
CA GLU A 183 5.46 -21.04 -8.06
C GLU A 183 5.95 -19.78 -8.81
N ALA A 184 7.27 -19.59 -8.90
CA ALA A 184 7.85 -18.40 -9.55
C ALA A 184 7.58 -18.39 -11.07
N GLU A 185 7.74 -19.53 -11.74
CA GLU A 185 7.47 -19.67 -13.18
C GLU A 185 5.96 -19.53 -13.44
N PHE A 186 5.12 -20.13 -12.59
CA PHE A 186 3.67 -20.02 -12.69
C PHE A 186 3.22 -18.56 -12.54
N GLN A 187 3.74 -17.81 -11.55
CA GLN A 187 3.46 -16.39 -11.40
C GLN A 187 3.85 -15.58 -12.64
N ASN A 188 4.99 -15.86 -13.27
CA ASN A 188 5.41 -15.18 -14.50
C ASN A 188 4.44 -15.45 -15.66
N ARG A 189 3.93 -16.66 -15.78
CA ARG A 189 2.90 -17.01 -16.77
C ARG A 189 1.57 -16.33 -16.48
N VAL A 190 1.18 -16.21 -15.21
CA VAL A 190 0.00 -15.44 -14.80
C VAL A 190 0.14 -13.97 -15.18
N LYS A 191 1.30 -13.34 -14.94
CA LYS A 191 1.60 -11.96 -15.37
C LYS A 191 1.41 -11.79 -16.88
N THR A 192 1.94 -12.73 -17.65
CA THR A 192 1.80 -12.75 -19.12
C THR A 192 0.35 -12.89 -19.56
N ALA A 193 -0.39 -13.83 -18.97
CA ALA A 193 -1.81 -14.04 -19.28
C ALA A 193 -2.65 -12.79 -18.96
N MET A 194 -2.43 -12.16 -17.81
CA MET A 194 -3.11 -10.92 -17.42
C MET A 194 -2.80 -9.79 -18.40
N SER A 195 -1.53 -9.62 -18.80
CA SER A 195 -1.14 -8.61 -19.79
C SER A 195 -1.85 -8.80 -21.13
N GLN A 196 -1.96 -10.05 -21.59
CA GLN A 196 -2.69 -10.38 -22.81
C GLN A 196 -4.18 -10.06 -22.71
N MET A 197 -4.83 -10.41 -21.57
CA MET A 197 -6.25 -10.13 -21.32
C MET A 197 -6.53 -8.62 -21.28
N LEU A 198 -5.58 -7.83 -20.82
CA LEU A 198 -5.70 -6.37 -20.72
C LEU A 198 -5.26 -5.63 -21.99
N GLY A 199 -4.81 -6.36 -23.02
CA GLY A 199 -4.30 -5.78 -24.26
C GLY A 199 -2.99 -5.00 -24.09
N ILE A 200 -2.24 -5.26 -23.02
CA ILE A 200 -0.97 -4.58 -22.72
C ILE A 200 0.15 -5.37 -23.40
N ALA A 201 0.88 -4.70 -24.30
CA ALA A 201 2.05 -5.31 -24.94
C ALA A 201 3.10 -5.70 -23.88
N THR A 202 3.40 -6.99 -23.76
CA THR A 202 4.55 -7.47 -23.00
C THR A 202 5.79 -7.30 -23.84
N ASN A 203 6.68 -6.37 -23.43
CA ASN A 203 8.02 -6.26 -23.99
C ASN A 203 8.93 -7.38 -23.49
#